data_e1f27933e5cab3a0ca8930eb94c05af0
#
_entry.id   e1f27933e5cab3a0ca8930eb94c05af0
#
_cell.length_a   1.000
_cell.length_b   1.000
_cell.length_c   1.000
_cell.angle_alpha   90.00
_cell.angle_beta   90.00
_cell.angle_gamma   90.00
#
_symmetry.space_group_name_H-M   'P 1'
#
loop_
_entity.id
_entity.type
_entity.pdbx_description
1 polymer ?
#
loop_
_entity_poly.entity_id
_entity_poly.type
_entity_poly.pdbx_seq_one_letter_code
_entity_poly.pdbx_strand_id
1 'polypeptide(L)'
;EEAVRGADFVHTDIWVSMGELESAWRERIDLLLPFQVNAALMAKTGKPDTKFMHCLPSFHNRETKVGEWIFETFGLDGVEVTEDVFEGAHSIVFDQAENRMHTIKAVMVATLGNMD
;
A
#
# COMPACT_ATOMS: atom_id res chain seq x y z
N GLU A 1 14.65 -2.08 7.81
CA GLU A 1 14.57 -3.57 7.79
C GLU A 1 14.37 -4.17 9.19
N GLU A 2 14.99 -3.62 10.22
CA GLU A 2 14.83 -4.13 11.60
C GLU A 2 13.39 -3.92 12.11
N ALA A 3 12.74 -2.86 11.69
CA ALA A 3 11.39 -2.49 12.12
C ALA A 3 10.30 -3.50 11.69
N VAL A 4 10.51 -4.25 10.60
CA VAL A 4 9.50 -5.22 10.12
C VAL A 4 9.62 -6.60 10.77
N ARG A 5 10.69 -6.85 11.51
CA ARG A 5 10.91 -8.16 12.16
C ARG A 5 9.81 -8.46 13.17
N GLY A 6 9.14 -9.60 13.00
CA GLY A 6 8.05 -10.04 13.87
C GLY A 6 6.72 -9.31 13.64
N ALA A 7 6.61 -8.44 12.63
CA ALA A 7 5.39 -7.73 12.31
C ALA A 7 4.27 -8.70 11.88
N ASP A 8 3.07 -8.48 12.40
CA ASP A 8 1.85 -9.19 11.97
C ASP A 8 1.26 -8.56 10.71
N PHE A 9 1.47 -7.24 10.54
CA PHE A 9 0.97 -6.46 9.41
C PHE A 9 2.08 -5.58 8.87
N VAL A 10 2.20 -5.53 7.54
CA VAL A 10 3.01 -4.55 6.81
C VAL A 10 2.05 -3.68 6.03
N HIS A 11 2.04 -2.38 6.33
CA HIS A 11 1.15 -1.40 5.70
C HIS A 11 1.97 -0.34 4.98
N THR A 12 1.58 -0.02 3.74
CA THR A 12 2.18 1.07 2.96
C THR A 12 1.11 1.98 2.35
N ASP A 13 1.56 3.10 1.83
CA ASP A 13 0.76 4.10 1.13
C ASP A 13 1.46 4.47 -0.18
N ILE A 14 0.78 5.17 -1.08
CA ILE A 14 1.37 5.72 -2.29
C ILE A 14 2.47 6.73 -1.94
N TRP A 15 3.53 6.75 -2.76
CA TRP A 15 4.65 7.69 -2.51
C TRP A 15 4.37 9.10 -3.00
N VAL A 16 3.49 9.26 -3.99
CA VAL A 16 3.09 10.56 -4.53
C VAL A 16 1.57 10.65 -4.48
N SER A 17 1.07 11.62 -3.73
CA SER A 17 -0.36 11.82 -3.56
C SER A 17 -1.03 12.31 -4.84
N MET A 18 -2.30 11.96 -5.01
CA MET A 18 -3.09 12.46 -6.13
C MET A 18 -3.11 13.99 -6.11
N GLY A 19 -2.72 14.60 -7.24
CA GLY A 19 -2.66 16.06 -7.40
C GLY A 19 -1.30 16.69 -7.13
N GLU A 20 -0.29 15.92 -6.70
CA GLU A 20 1.10 16.40 -6.68
C GLU A 20 1.67 16.50 -8.10
N LEU A 21 2.68 17.35 -8.27
CA LEU A 21 3.35 17.57 -9.57
C LEU A 21 4.16 16.32 -9.98
N GLU A 22 4.24 16.07 -11.29
CA GLU A 22 5.07 15.00 -11.85
C GLU A 22 6.54 15.07 -11.40
N SER A 23 7.05 16.28 -11.14
CA SER A 23 8.42 16.47 -10.64
C SER A 23 8.67 15.83 -9.28
N ALA A 24 7.63 15.61 -8.46
CA ALA A 24 7.76 14.96 -7.15
C ALA A 24 8.10 13.47 -7.27
N TRP A 25 7.75 12.81 -8.38
CA TRP A 25 7.97 11.37 -8.55
C TRP A 25 9.43 10.97 -8.47
N ARG A 26 10.33 11.69 -9.15
CA ARG A 26 11.75 11.35 -9.15
C ARG A 26 12.34 11.39 -7.74
N GLU A 27 12.11 12.49 -7.04
CA GLU A 27 12.61 12.65 -5.67
C GLU A 27 12.07 11.56 -4.73
N ARG A 28 10.76 11.28 -4.83
CA ARG A 28 10.13 10.26 -3.99
C ARG A 28 10.62 8.84 -4.31
N ILE A 29 10.76 8.50 -5.59
CA ILE A 29 11.31 7.21 -6.01
C ILE A 29 12.74 7.06 -5.51
N ASP A 30 13.60 8.05 -5.72
CA ASP A 30 15.00 8.01 -5.29
C ASP A 30 15.14 7.80 -3.77
N LEU A 31 14.25 8.42 -2.99
CA LEU A 31 14.26 8.31 -1.53
C LEU A 31 13.60 7.03 -1.00
N LEU A 32 12.52 6.58 -1.62
CA LEU A 32 11.63 5.56 -1.04
C LEU A 32 11.82 4.17 -1.66
N LEU A 33 12.44 4.05 -2.83
CA LEU A 33 12.65 2.76 -3.48
C LEU A 33 13.34 1.70 -2.58
N PRO A 34 14.29 2.04 -1.70
CA PRO A 34 14.85 1.08 -0.75
C PRO A 34 13.84 0.53 0.27
N PHE A 35 12.67 1.15 0.38
CA PHE A 35 11.59 0.78 1.29
C PHE A 35 10.37 0.17 0.58
N GLN A 36 10.48 -0.10 -0.72
CA GLN A 36 9.43 -0.80 -1.47
C GLN A 36 9.04 -2.10 -0.77
N VAL A 37 7.74 -2.34 -0.63
CA VAL A 37 7.24 -3.60 -0.10
C VAL A 37 7.28 -4.64 -1.22
N ASN A 38 8.17 -5.61 -1.06
CA ASN A 38 8.39 -6.72 -1.98
C ASN A 38 8.52 -8.03 -1.20
N ALA A 39 8.61 -9.15 -1.90
CA ALA A 39 8.73 -10.47 -1.28
C ALA A 39 9.93 -10.56 -0.31
N ALA A 40 11.06 -9.92 -0.63
CA ALA A 40 12.24 -9.92 0.25
C ALA A 40 11.98 -9.17 1.56
N LEU A 41 11.26 -8.03 1.53
CA LEU A 41 10.86 -7.30 2.73
C LEU A 41 9.87 -8.12 3.56
N MET A 42 8.87 -8.72 2.91
CA MET A 42 7.90 -9.59 3.59
C MET A 42 8.58 -10.77 4.28
N ALA A 43 9.54 -11.41 3.64
CA ALA A 43 10.32 -12.50 4.24
C ALA A 43 11.10 -12.07 5.50
N LYS A 44 11.54 -10.81 5.58
CA LYS A 44 12.28 -10.27 6.74
C LYS A 44 11.42 -10.12 8.01
N THR A 45 10.11 -10.20 7.89
CA THR A 45 9.22 -10.28 9.06
C THR A 45 9.50 -11.55 9.88
N GLY A 46 9.95 -12.62 9.23
CA GLY A 46 10.17 -13.93 9.84
C GLY A 46 8.88 -14.65 10.22
N LYS A 47 7.74 -14.13 9.80
CA LYS A 47 6.40 -14.68 10.07
C LYS A 47 5.68 -15.02 8.77
N PRO A 48 5.34 -16.31 8.55
CA PRO A 48 4.68 -16.74 7.31
C PRO A 48 3.24 -16.17 7.16
N ASP A 49 2.63 -15.75 8.28
CA ASP A 49 1.24 -15.29 8.30
C ASP A 49 1.11 -13.76 8.23
N THR A 50 2.23 -13.02 8.12
CA THR A 50 2.21 -11.56 8.01
C THR A 50 1.28 -11.12 6.87
N LYS A 51 0.37 -10.21 7.16
CA LYS A 51 -0.56 -9.65 6.17
C LYS A 51 -0.04 -8.35 5.58
N PHE A 52 -0.27 -8.20 4.28
CA PHE A 52 0.00 -6.96 3.57
C PHE A 52 -1.27 -6.09 3.51
N MET A 53 -1.12 -4.80 3.75
CA MET A 53 -2.19 -3.80 3.77
C MET A 53 -1.79 -2.57 2.95
N HIS A 54 -2.77 -1.94 2.32
CA HIS A 54 -2.61 -0.68 1.58
C HIS A 54 -3.89 0.14 1.66
N CYS A 55 -3.77 1.45 1.82
CA CYS A 55 -4.94 2.33 1.92
C CYS A 55 -5.67 2.58 0.60
N LEU A 56 -5.12 2.14 -0.54
CA LEU A 56 -5.61 2.34 -1.89
C LEU A 56 -5.87 3.84 -2.26
N PRO A 57 -5.67 4.23 -3.52
CA PRO A 57 -5.21 3.42 -4.66
C PRO A 57 -3.74 3.01 -4.57
N SER A 58 -3.29 2.05 -5.39
CA SER A 58 -1.90 1.55 -5.43
C SER A 58 -1.35 1.58 -6.85
N PHE A 59 -0.03 1.76 -6.99
CA PHE A 59 0.69 1.66 -8.26
C PHE A 59 1.61 0.43 -8.23
N HIS A 60 1.01 -0.76 -8.23
CA HIS A 60 1.70 -2.04 -8.10
C HIS A 60 1.97 -2.74 -9.43
N ASN A 61 1.43 -2.20 -10.55
CA ASN A 61 1.62 -2.75 -11.89
C ASN A 61 1.45 -1.67 -12.99
N ARG A 62 1.47 -2.10 -14.26
CA ARG A 62 1.38 -1.24 -15.45
C ARG A 62 -0.02 -1.14 -16.06
N GLU A 63 -1.04 -1.67 -15.43
CA GLU A 63 -2.39 -1.70 -16.00
C GLU A 63 -3.08 -0.34 -16.03
N THR A 64 -2.59 0.61 -15.24
CA THR A 64 -3.09 1.98 -15.25
C THR A 64 -2.23 2.89 -16.13
N LYS A 65 -2.81 3.97 -16.66
CA LYS A 65 -2.06 4.98 -17.44
C LYS A 65 -0.87 5.56 -16.66
N VAL A 66 -1.04 5.75 -15.36
CA VAL A 66 0.03 6.27 -14.49
C VAL A 66 1.10 5.21 -14.27
N GLY A 67 0.71 3.96 -14.03
CA GLY A 67 1.66 2.84 -13.88
C GLY A 67 2.50 2.64 -15.14
N GLU A 68 1.89 2.69 -16.33
CA GLU A 68 2.62 2.59 -17.59
C GLU A 68 3.58 3.77 -17.79
N TRP A 69 3.14 5.01 -17.52
CA TRP A 69 4.01 6.18 -17.58
C TRP A 69 5.19 6.09 -16.59
N ILE A 70 4.97 5.55 -15.39
CA ILE A 70 6.03 5.32 -14.40
C ILE A 70 7.05 4.31 -14.94
N PHE A 71 6.58 3.23 -15.54
CA PHE A 71 7.46 2.24 -16.16
C PHE A 71 8.29 2.85 -17.31
N GLU A 72 7.67 3.58 -18.21
CA GLU A 72 8.36 4.25 -19.32
C GLU A 72 9.39 5.28 -18.85
N THR A 73 9.10 5.97 -17.74
CA THR A 73 9.95 7.07 -17.25
C THR A 73 11.04 6.61 -16.28
N PHE A 74 10.74 5.64 -15.42
CA PHE A 74 11.60 5.23 -14.30
C PHE A 74 12.01 3.74 -14.36
N GLY A 75 11.42 2.95 -15.24
CA GLY A 75 11.70 1.52 -15.36
C GLY A 75 11.15 0.65 -14.23
N LEU A 76 10.13 1.12 -13.51
CA LEU A 76 9.53 0.42 -12.38
C LEU A 76 8.19 -0.19 -12.77
N ASP A 77 8.03 -1.50 -12.59
CA ASP A 77 6.76 -2.21 -12.76
C ASP A 77 5.79 -1.98 -11.60
N GLY A 78 6.30 -1.81 -10.40
CA GLY A 78 5.57 -1.43 -9.20
C GLY A 78 6.31 -0.35 -8.43
N VAL A 79 5.60 0.51 -7.73
CA VAL A 79 6.18 1.66 -7.01
C VAL A 79 6.36 1.34 -5.53
N GLU A 80 5.34 1.55 -4.72
CA GLU A 80 5.37 1.34 -3.27
C GLU A 80 5.30 -0.14 -2.87
N VAL A 81 4.78 -0.97 -3.76
CA VAL A 81 4.64 -2.41 -3.58
C VAL A 81 4.78 -3.13 -4.92
N THR A 82 5.28 -4.35 -4.91
CA THR A 82 5.35 -5.22 -6.09
C THR A 82 4.05 -5.99 -6.30
N GLU A 83 3.78 -6.37 -7.55
CA GLU A 83 2.58 -7.09 -7.96
C GLU A 83 2.37 -8.40 -7.19
N ASP A 84 3.44 -9.18 -7.02
CA ASP A 84 3.40 -10.47 -6.33
C ASP A 84 3.01 -10.36 -4.85
N VAL A 85 3.31 -9.23 -4.21
CA VAL A 85 2.87 -8.95 -2.83
C VAL A 85 1.45 -8.42 -2.82
N PHE A 86 1.13 -7.48 -3.72
CA PHE A 86 -0.19 -6.85 -3.76
C PHE A 86 -1.31 -7.84 -4.09
N GLU A 87 -1.10 -8.72 -5.09
CA GLU A 87 -2.04 -9.77 -5.51
C GLU A 87 -1.81 -11.11 -4.79
N GLY A 88 -0.82 -11.17 -3.91
CA GLY A 88 -0.45 -12.38 -3.18
C GLY A 88 -1.47 -12.81 -2.13
N ALA A 89 -1.38 -14.08 -1.70
CA ALA A 89 -2.30 -14.70 -0.74
C ALA A 89 -2.30 -14.03 0.66
N HIS A 90 -1.31 -13.21 0.95
CA HIS A 90 -1.18 -12.48 2.21
C HIS A 90 -1.74 -11.06 2.15
N SER A 91 -2.14 -10.60 0.97
CA SER A 91 -2.76 -9.30 0.78
C SER A 91 -4.20 -9.29 1.29
N ILE A 92 -4.52 -8.31 2.13
CA ILE A 92 -5.87 -8.07 2.64
C ILE A 92 -6.35 -6.65 2.31
N VAL A 93 -5.83 -6.08 1.24
CA VAL A 93 -6.07 -4.66 0.88
C VAL A 93 -7.55 -4.38 0.61
N PHE A 94 -8.26 -5.30 -0.03
CA PHE A 94 -9.67 -5.12 -0.33
C PHE A 94 -10.57 -5.33 0.89
N ASP A 95 -10.26 -6.31 1.75
CA ASP A 95 -10.95 -6.50 3.03
C ASP A 95 -10.75 -5.29 3.95
N GLN A 96 -9.55 -4.72 3.95
CA GLN A 96 -9.24 -3.48 4.67
C GLN A 96 -10.06 -2.31 4.13
N ALA A 97 -10.15 -2.15 2.81
CA ALA A 97 -10.91 -1.08 2.18
C ALA A 97 -12.40 -1.19 2.51
N GLU A 98 -12.97 -2.37 2.46
CA GLU A 98 -14.35 -2.63 2.87
C GLU A 98 -14.56 -2.33 4.37
N ASN A 99 -13.66 -2.80 5.23
CA ASN A 99 -13.75 -2.60 6.67
C ASN A 99 -13.70 -1.11 7.06
N ARG A 100 -13.06 -0.26 6.27
CA ARG A 100 -13.08 1.20 6.50
C ARG A 100 -14.50 1.76 6.48
N MET A 101 -15.35 1.29 5.57
CA MET A 101 -16.77 1.69 5.52
C MET A 101 -17.48 1.30 6.82
N HIS A 102 -17.27 0.09 7.30
CA HIS A 102 -17.91 -0.42 8.52
C HIS A 102 -17.45 0.33 9.78
N THR A 103 -16.16 0.60 9.90
CA THR A 103 -15.60 1.34 11.04
C THR A 103 -16.06 2.79 11.07
N ILE A 104 -16.09 3.49 9.93
CA ILE A 104 -16.60 4.85 9.84
C ILE A 104 -18.09 4.88 10.20
N LYS A 105 -18.87 3.95 9.67
CA LYS A 105 -20.30 3.82 10.00
C LYS A 105 -20.52 3.58 11.49
N ALA A 106 -19.71 2.73 12.11
CA ALA A 106 -19.79 2.47 13.55
C ALA A 106 -19.51 3.75 14.37
N VAL A 107 -18.47 4.53 14.00
CA VAL A 107 -18.18 5.81 14.63
C VAL A 107 -19.33 6.80 14.48
N MET A 108 -19.90 6.90 13.28
CA MET A 108 -21.06 7.80 13.05
C MET A 108 -22.26 7.39 13.90
N VAL A 109 -22.58 6.12 14.00
CA VAL A 109 -23.67 5.61 14.86
C VAL A 109 -23.38 5.93 16.33
N ALA A 110 -22.17 5.70 16.80
CA ALA A 110 -21.79 5.95 18.19
C ALA A 110 -21.79 7.44 18.58
N THR A 111 -21.56 8.33 17.61
CA THR A 111 -21.42 9.78 17.89
C THR A 111 -22.66 10.61 17.52
N LEU A 112 -23.40 10.20 16.51
CA LEU A 112 -24.55 10.94 15.96
C LEU A 112 -25.86 10.17 16.08
N GLY A 113 -25.81 8.87 16.34
CA GLY A 113 -27.00 8.03 16.50
C GLY A 113 -27.69 8.32 17.84
N ASN A 114 -29.02 8.36 17.84
CA ASN A 114 -29.78 8.28 19.08
C ASN A 114 -29.63 6.87 19.66
N MET A 115 -29.15 6.81 20.88
CA MET A 115 -29.00 5.58 21.66
C MET A 115 -30.15 5.44 22.68
N ASP A 116 -31.36 5.84 22.28
CA ASP A 116 -32.59 5.67 23.09
C ASP A 116 -33.08 4.22 23.04
#